data_e04f61d33544bcfecbe1fa5c84f92c4a
#
_entry.id   e04f61d33544bcfecbe1fa5c84f92c4a
#
_cell.length_a   1.000
_cell.length_b   1.000
_cell.length_c   1.000
_cell.angle_alpha   90.00
_cell.angle_beta   90.00
_cell.angle_gamma   90.00
#
_symmetry.space_group_name_H-M   'P 1'
#
loop_
_entity.id
_entity.type
_entity.pdbx_description
1 polymer ?
#
loop_
_entity_poly.entity_id
_entity_poly.type
_entity_poly.pdbx_seq_one_letter_code
_entity_poly.pdbx_strand_id
1 'polypeptide(L)'
;PEVDGRVSHIAESLVSGGFFSAGDILLTIEPLDYEVALEQARAGLARSESDLANAEKTYKRQQDLGRQGATSDSQLDDAFNRVRIARATLRESMARLSRAERDLARTNIVAPYDGRVRQENVDVGQFVRRGSKIATIYATDFAEVRVPIHDEELAYIELPLTQSEVTN
;
A
#
# COMPACT_ATOMS: atom_id res chain seq x y z
N PRO A 1 0.86 -8.14 9.11
CA PRO A 1 1.56 -7.51 8.01
C PRO A 1 0.91 -7.85 6.68
N GLU A 2 1.15 -7.00 5.67
CA GLU A 2 0.67 -7.20 4.29
C GLU A 2 1.79 -7.71 3.37
N VAL A 3 3.02 -7.78 3.87
CA VAL A 3 4.22 -8.32 3.20
C VAL A 3 4.93 -9.30 4.12
N ASP A 4 5.73 -10.17 3.53
CA ASP A 4 6.51 -11.19 4.25
C ASP A 4 7.92 -10.66 4.52
N GLY A 5 8.59 -11.12 5.55
CA GLY A 5 10.00 -10.82 5.77
C GLY A 5 10.43 -10.94 7.23
N ARG A 6 11.70 -10.62 7.48
CA ARG A 6 12.27 -10.60 8.82
C ARG A 6 12.00 -9.25 9.48
N VAL A 7 11.63 -9.26 10.74
CA VAL A 7 11.48 -8.04 11.54
C VAL A 7 12.87 -7.47 11.81
N SER A 8 13.12 -6.25 11.32
CA SER A 8 14.38 -5.53 11.52
C SER A 8 14.34 -4.59 12.72
N HIS A 9 13.15 -4.01 13.00
CA HIS A 9 12.97 -3.07 14.10
C HIS A 9 11.57 -3.19 14.69
N ILE A 10 11.48 -3.01 16.01
CA ILE A 10 10.23 -2.89 16.77
C ILE A 10 10.32 -1.59 17.58
N ALA A 11 9.29 -0.74 17.49
CA ALA A 11 9.22 0.49 18.26
C ALA A 11 9.16 0.20 19.76
N GLU A 12 9.81 1.01 20.58
CA GLU A 12 9.77 0.89 22.05
C GLU A 12 8.34 0.99 22.61
N SER A 13 7.45 1.66 21.89
CA SER A 13 6.02 1.75 22.21
C SER A 13 5.24 0.48 21.94
N LEU A 14 5.75 -0.47 21.13
CA LEU A 14 5.08 -1.74 20.83
C LEU A 14 5.33 -2.80 21.91
N VAL A 15 5.11 -2.44 23.16
CA VAL A 15 5.14 -3.32 24.33
C VAL A 15 3.78 -3.33 25.02
N SER A 16 3.46 -4.40 25.74
CA SER A 16 2.19 -4.50 26.47
C SER A 16 1.99 -3.28 27.37
N GLY A 17 0.91 -2.53 27.13
CA GLY A 17 0.60 -1.29 27.82
C GLY A 17 1.22 -0.02 27.24
N GLY A 18 2.05 -0.12 26.21
CA GLY A 18 2.65 1.05 25.54
C GLY A 18 1.62 1.88 24.78
N PHE A 19 1.87 3.19 24.67
CA PHE A 19 1.04 4.16 23.95
C PHE A 19 1.68 4.49 22.61
N PHE A 20 0.83 4.72 21.61
CA PHE A 20 1.24 5.13 20.28
C PHE A 20 0.22 6.12 19.69
N SER A 21 0.68 6.94 18.74
CA SER A 21 -0.16 7.87 17.98
C SER A 21 -0.39 7.35 16.56
N ALA A 22 -1.48 7.81 15.95
CA ALA A 22 -1.79 7.51 14.55
C ALA A 22 -0.61 7.91 13.65
N GLY A 23 -0.19 6.99 12.77
CA GLY A 23 0.95 7.20 11.89
C GLY A 23 2.31 6.80 12.47
N ASP A 24 2.43 6.48 13.76
CA ASP A 24 3.67 5.96 14.35
C ASP A 24 4.05 4.63 13.70
N ILE A 25 5.33 4.46 13.38
CA ILE A 25 5.85 3.18 12.89
C ILE A 25 6.02 2.26 14.11
N LEU A 26 5.20 1.21 14.17
CA LEU A 26 5.22 0.23 15.26
C LEU A 26 6.25 -0.87 15.02
N LEU A 27 6.47 -1.24 13.76
CA LEU A 27 7.37 -2.32 13.39
C LEU A 27 7.85 -2.10 11.95
N THR A 28 9.11 -2.45 11.68
CA THR A 28 9.70 -2.45 10.34
C THR A 28 10.13 -3.87 9.96
N ILE A 29 9.69 -4.32 8.78
CA ILE A 29 10.18 -5.52 8.11
C ILE A 29 11.38 -5.12 7.27
N GLU A 30 12.41 -5.97 7.18
CA GLU A 30 13.64 -5.72 6.42
C GLU A 30 13.31 -5.27 4.98
N PRO A 31 13.65 -4.02 4.59
CA PRO A 31 13.16 -3.44 3.35
C PRO A 31 14.02 -3.78 2.12
N LEU A 32 15.23 -4.32 2.30
CA LEU A 32 16.25 -4.43 1.25
C LEU A 32 15.75 -5.11 -0.03
N ASP A 33 15.06 -6.25 0.09
CA ASP A 33 14.53 -6.97 -1.08
C ASP A 33 13.45 -6.16 -1.82
N TYR A 34 12.66 -5.39 -1.08
CA TYR A 34 11.63 -4.49 -1.62
C TYR A 34 12.22 -3.26 -2.30
N GLU A 35 13.33 -2.71 -1.76
CA GLU A 35 14.10 -1.62 -2.38
C GLU A 35 14.69 -2.08 -3.71
N VAL A 36 15.30 -3.27 -3.74
CA VAL A 36 15.82 -3.87 -4.97
C VAL A 36 14.70 -4.09 -6.01
N ALA A 37 13.54 -4.62 -5.57
CA ALA A 37 12.39 -4.80 -6.45
C ALA A 37 11.86 -3.47 -7.01
N LEU A 38 11.87 -2.41 -6.20
CA LEU A 38 11.50 -1.06 -6.63
C LEU A 38 12.45 -0.53 -7.70
N GLU A 39 13.77 -0.65 -7.50
CA GLU A 39 14.75 -0.21 -8.49
C GLU A 39 14.67 -1.01 -9.81
N GLN A 40 14.42 -2.31 -9.74
CA GLN A 40 14.14 -3.13 -10.92
C GLN A 40 12.88 -2.66 -11.68
N ALA A 41 11.83 -2.31 -10.96
CA ALA A 41 10.60 -1.80 -11.56
C ALA A 41 10.80 -0.42 -12.21
N ARG A 42 11.58 0.47 -11.57
CA ARG A 42 11.98 1.78 -12.13
C ARG A 42 12.78 1.63 -13.43
N ALA A 43 13.77 0.74 -13.44
CA ALA A 43 14.56 0.45 -14.63
C ALA A 43 13.68 -0.13 -15.75
N GLY A 44 12.73 -1.00 -15.43
CA GLY A 44 11.75 -1.55 -16.36
C GLY A 44 10.85 -0.48 -16.98
N LEU A 45 10.41 0.50 -16.18
CA LEU A 45 9.63 1.64 -16.65
C LEU A 45 10.45 2.49 -17.64
N ALA A 46 11.66 2.90 -17.26
CA ALA A 46 12.52 3.71 -18.11
C ALA A 46 12.81 3.04 -19.47
N ARG A 47 12.98 1.70 -19.48
CA ARG A 47 13.11 0.95 -20.71
C ARG A 47 11.86 1.01 -21.57
N SER A 48 10.68 0.77 -21.01
CA SER A 48 9.42 0.78 -21.76
C SER A 48 9.03 2.18 -22.25
N GLU A 49 9.41 3.24 -21.54
CA GLU A 49 9.30 4.63 -22.03
C GLU A 49 10.17 4.86 -23.27
N SER A 50 11.42 4.38 -23.25
CA SER A 50 12.35 4.48 -24.37
C SER A 50 11.84 3.68 -25.59
N ASP A 51 11.31 2.48 -25.36
CA ASP A 51 10.74 1.63 -26.40
C ASP A 51 9.52 2.29 -27.07
N LEU A 52 8.64 2.91 -26.27
CA LEU A 52 7.49 3.66 -26.79
C LEU A 52 7.95 4.88 -27.61
N ALA A 53 8.90 5.67 -27.10
CA ALA A 53 9.44 6.82 -27.83
C ALA A 53 10.05 6.43 -29.17
N ASN A 54 10.78 5.29 -29.22
CA ASN A 54 11.33 4.76 -30.46
C ASN A 54 10.25 4.29 -31.44
N ALA A 55 9.21 3.62 -30.94
CA ALA A 55 8.08 3.16 -31.76
C ALA A 55 7.32 4.37 -32.34
N GLU A 56 7.03 5.39 -31.53
CA GLU A 56 6.35 6.62 -31.98
C GLU A 56 7.18 7.40 -33.01
N LYS A 57 8.50 7.51 -32.82
CA LYS A 57 9.41 8.12 -33.80
C LYS A 57 9.41 7.34 -35.11
N THR A 58 9.39 6.02 -35.05
CA THR A 58 9.34 5.17 -36.26
C THR A 58 7.99 5.32 -36.97
N TYR A 59 6.87 5.29 -36.25
CA TYR A 59 5.56 5.50 -36.82
C TYR A 59 5.44 6.86 -37.49
N LYS A 60 5.88 7.93 -36.83
CA LYS A 60 5.89 9.27 -37.41
C LYS A 60 6.67 9.33 -38.71
N ARG A 61 7.86 8.69 -38.75
CA ARG A 61 8.69 8.62 -39.99
C ARG A 61 7.94 7.90 -41.11
N GLN A 62 7.29 6.75 -40.82
CA GLN A 62 6.50 6.00 -41.81
C GLN A 62 5.30 6.82 -42.31
N GLN A 63 4.65 7.57 -41.41
CA GLN A 63 3.56 8.47 -41.80
C GLN A 63 4.03 9.58 -42.76
N ASP A 64 5.20 10.19 -42.50
CA ASP A 64 5.74 11.22 -43.37
C ASP A 64 6.15 10.66 -44.74
N LEU A 65 6.75 9.44 -44.77
CA LEU A 65 7.06 8.73 -46.02
C LEU A 65 5.77 8.33 -46.78
N GLY A 66 4.71 7.93 -46.07
CA GLY A 66 3.41 7.66 -46.69
C GLY A 66 2.82 8.85 -47.42
N ARG A 67 2.91 10.03 -46.83
CA ARG A 67 2.49 11.30 -47.50
C ARG A 67 3.25 11.59 -48.80
N GLN A 68 4.45 11.07 -48.93
CA GLN A 68 5.32 11.22 -50.11
C GLN A 68 5.18 10.03 -51.07
N GLY A 69 4.31 9.07 -50.81
CA GLY A 69 4.16 7.85 -51.62
C GLY A 69 5.33 6.87 -51.52
N ALA A 70 6.18 6.99 -50.48
CA ALA A 70 7.43 6.25 -50.32
C ALA A 70 7.36 5.10 -49.31
N THR A 71 6.16 4.70 -48.82
CA THR A 71 5.96 3.55 -47.97
C THR A 71 4.68 2.82 -48.35
N SER A 72 4.53 1.54 -47.96
CA SER A 72 3.29 0.78 -48.13
C SER A 72 2.35 0.94 -46.95
N ASP A 73 1.03 0.76 -47.16
CA ASP A 73 0.04 0.77 -46.10
C ASP A 73 0.37 -0.29 -45.03
N SER A 74 0.84 -1.47 -45.42
CA SER A 74 1.27 -2.52 -44.51
C SER A 74 2.39 -2.07 -43.57
N GLN A 75 3.39 -1.31 -44.07
CA GLN A 75 4.49 -0.80 -43.23
C GLN A 75 4.01 0.27 -42.23
N LEU A 76 3.03 1.07 -42.64
CA LEU A 76 2.40 2.07 -41.75
C LEU A 76 1.60 1.38 -40.66
N ASP A 77 0.80 0.35 -41.01
CA ASP A 77 0.02 -0.45 -40.07
C ASP A 77 0.91 -1.20 -39.07
N ASP A 78 2.02 -1.78 -39.55
CA ASP A 78 3.00 -2.43 -38.69
C ASP A 78 3.61 -1.47 -37.68
N ALA A 79 4.00 -0.28 -38.13
CA ALA A 79 4.55 0.76 -37.25
C ALA A 79 3.51 1.24 -36.22
N PHE A 80 2.26 1.42 -36.62
CA PHE A 80 1.17 1.75 -35.73
C PHE A 80 0.92 0.65 -34.68
N ASN A 81 0.91 -0.61 -35.09
CA ASN A 81 0.75 -1.74 -34.16
C ASN A 81 1.87 -1.81 -33.14
N ARG A 82 3.13 -1.51 -33.54
CA ARG A 82 4.28 -1.42 -32.62
C ARG A 82 4.06 -0.35 -31.55
N VAL A 83 3.55 0.82 -31.90
CA VAL A 83 3.19 1.87 -30.93
C VAL A 83 2.15 1.37 -29.94
N ARG A 84 1.11 0.67 -30.42
CA ARG A 84 0.06 0.11 -29.54
C ARG A 84 0.61 -0.90 -28.55
N ILE A 85 1.50 -1.80 -29.01
CA ILE A 85 2.18 -2.78 -28.18
C ILE A 85 3.07 -2.08 -27.15
N ALA A 86 3.93 -1.17 -27.58
CA ALA A 86 4.84 -0.44 -26.68
C ALA A 86 4.07 0.36 -25.61
N ARG A 87 2.94 0.97 -25.97
CA ARG A 87 2.06 1.66 -25.04
C ARG A 87 1.40 0.73 -24.03
N ALA A 88 1.06 -0.51 -24.41
CA ALA A 88 0.56 -1.53 -23.51
C ALA A 88 1.65 -1.99 -22.52
N THR A 89 2.87 -2.22 -23.01
CA THR A 89 4.03 -2.57 -22.18
C THR A 89 4.38 -1.46 -21.18
N LEU A 90 4.31 -0.20 -21.60
CA LEU A 90 4.50 0.94 -20.69
C LEU A 90 3.50 0.92 -19.54
N ARG A 91 2.20 0.71 -19.82
CA ARG A 91 1.17 0.62 -18.76
C ARG A 91 1.42 -0.54 -17.81
N GLU A 92 1.89 -1.67 -18.32
CA GLU A 92 2.28 -2.82 -17.48
C GLU A 92 3.45 -2.47 -16.57
N SER A 93 4.49 -1.78 -17.09
CA SER A 93 5.64 -1.34 -16.30
C SER A 93 5.26 -0.32 -15.23
N MET A 94 4.34 0.61 -15.52
CA MET A 94 3.78 1.54 -14.53
C MET A 94 3.05 0.79 -13.40
N ALA A 95 2.26 -0.23 -13.73
CA ALA A 95 1.56 -1.03 -12.74
C ALA A 95 2.54 -1.83 -11.86
N ARG A 96 3.62 -2.36 -12.43
CA ARG A 96 4.70 -3.04 -11.68
C ARG A 96 5.40 -2.08 -10.72
N LEU A 97 5.73 -0.87 -11.17
CA LEU A 97 6.33 0.16 -10.32
C LEU A 97 5.40 0.48 -9.14
N SER A 98 4.14 0.80 -9.41
CA SER A 98 3.17 1.12 -8.37
C SER A 98 2.97 -0.03 -7.36
N ARG A 99 3.08 -1.28 -7.80
CA ARG A 99 3.07 -2.43 -6.89
C ARG A 99 4.31 -2.45 -6.00
N ALA A 100 5.50 -2.29 -6.58
CA ALA A 100 6.76 -2.31 -5.82
C ALA A 100 6.82 -1.17 -4.78
N GLU A 101 6.33 0.02 -5.12
CA GLU A 101 6.22 1.15 -4.19
C GLU A 101 5.29 0.83 -3.00
N ARG A 102 4.13 0.23 -3.26
CA ARG A 102 3.22 -0.18 -2.19
C ARG A 102 3.80 -1.29 -1.33
N ASP A 103 4.47 -2.28 -1.92
CA ASP A 103 5.05 -3.39 -1.17
C ASP A 103 6.21 -2.90 -0.28
N LEU A 104 7.02 -1.94 -0.75
CA LEU A 104 8.04 -1.25 0.08
C LEU A 104 7.39 -0.42 1.20
N ALA A 105 6.35 0.37 0.92
CA ALA A 105 5.66 1.14 1.95
C ALA A 105 5.07 0.24 3.06
N ARG A 106 4.63 -0.97 2.71
CA ARG A 106 4.06 -1.98 3.63
C ARG A 106 5.10 -2.68 4.51
N THR A 107 6.40 -2.46 4.27
CA THR A 107 7.44 -2.92 5.19
C THR A 107 7.41 -2.16 6.51
N ASN A 108 6.94 -0.92 6.51
CA ASN A 108 6.67 -0.15 7.72
C ASN A 108 5.21 -0.35 8.15
N ILE A 109 5.02 -0.95 9.31
CA ILE A 109 3.69 -1.15 9.89
C ILE A 109 3.39 0.03 10.79
N VAL A 110 2.46 0.85 10.35
CA VAL A 110 2.06 2.08 11.04
C VAL A 110 0.78 1.88 11.86
N ALA A 111 0.66 2.66 12.94
CA ALA A 111 -0.53 2.70 13.77
C ALA A 111 -1.69 3.38 13.00
N PRO A 112 -2.87 2.75 12.90
CA PRO A 112 -4.01 3.30 12.16
C PRO A 112 -4.78 4.38 12.95
N TYR A 113 -4.58 4.49 14.26
CA TYR A 113 -5.25 5.42 15.17
C TYR A 113 -4.42 5.61 16.44
N ASP A 114 -4.76 6.57 17.29
CA ASP A 114 -4.16 6.75 18.61
C ASP A 114 -4.65 5.65 19.55
N GLY A 115 -3.72 5.03 20.26
CA GLY A 115 -4.14 3.90 21.04
C GLY A 115 -3.09 3.32 21.98
N ARG A 116 -3.40 2.12 22.43
CA ARG A 116 -2.55 1.37 23.36
C ARG A 116 -2.38 -0.07 22.92
N VAL A 117 -1.19 -0.62 23.16
CA VAL A 117 -0.87 -2.03 22.90
C VAL A 117 -1.44 -2.90 24.02
N ARG A 118 -2.29 -3.87 23.66
CA ARG A 118 -2.76 -4.88 24.60
C ARG A 118 -1.77 -6.02 24.74
N GLN A 119 -1.21 -6.47 23.63
CA GLN A 119 -0.28 -7.60 23.57
C GLN A 119 0.54 -7.54 22.31
N GLU A 120 1.82 -7.79 22.43
CA GLU A 120 2.74 -8.04 21.30
C GLU A 120 2.91 -9.55 21.08
N ASN A 121 3.16 -9.96 19.83
CA ASN A 121 3.28 -11.36 19.45
C ASN A 121 4.45 -11.59 18.48
N VAL A 122 5.46 -10.71 18.50
CA VAL A 122 6.57 -10.75 17.54
C VAL A 122 7.86 -10.22 18.18
N ASP A 123 8.99 -10.80 17.79
CA ASP A 123 10.31 -10.41 18.23
C ASP A 123 11.18 -9.90 17.07
N VAL A 124 12.18 -9.06 17.36
CA VAL A 124 13.19 -8.63 16.40
C VAL A 124 13.94 -9.84 15.87
N GLY A 125 14.15 -9.92 14.57
CA GLY A 125 14.78 -11.05 13.89
C GLY A 125 13.83 -12.19 13.53
N GLN A 126 12.59 -12.18 14.01
CA GLN A 126 11.58 -13.17 13.66
C GLN A 126 11.13 -12.97 12.20
N PHE A 127 10.88 -14.10 11.49
CA PHE A 127 10.27 -14.06 10.17
C PHE A 127 8.76 -14.05 10.30
N VAL A 128 8.10 -13.04 9.70
CA VAL A 128 6.64 -12.90 9.66
C VAL A 128 6.13 -13.11 8.26
N ARG A 129 4.94 -13.70 8.14
CA ARG A 129 4.25 -13.91 6.87
C ARG A 129 3.06 -12.97 6.76
N ARG A 130 2.60 -12.75 5.56
CA ARG A 130 1.37 -12.02 5.30
C ARG A 130 0.22 -12.61 6.12
N GLY A 131 -0.49 -11.75 6.87
CA GLY A 131 -1.58 -12.17 7.76
C GLY A 131 -1.13 -12.64 9.15
N SER A 132 0.17 -12.75 9.45
CA SER A 132 0.65 -13.06 10.81
C SER A 132 0.16 -12.00 11.81
N LYS A 133 -0.27 -12.44 12.99
CA LYS A 133 -0.67 -11.55 14.07
C LYS A 133 0.58 -10.98 14.74
N ILE A 134 0.80 -9.67 14.61
CA ILE A 134 1.95 -8.96 15.18
C ILE A 134 1.63 -8.47 16.59
N ALA A 135 0.53 -7.78 16.75
CA ALA A 135 0.07 -7.23 18.02
C ALA A 135 -1.45 -7.15 18.07
N THR A 136 -1.97 -6.95 19.27
CA THR A 136 -3.36 -6.53 19.50
C THR A 136 -3.31 -5.13 20.06
N ILE A 137 -4.00 -4.19 19.39
CA ILE A 137 -4.08 -2.79 19.78
C ILE A 137 -5.55 -2.39 19.98
N TYR A 138 -5.78 -1.33 20.75
CA TYR A 138 -7.11 -0.75 20.97
C TYR A 138 -7.01 0.77 21.04
N ALA A 139 -8.06 1.43 20.56
CA ALA A 139 -8.19 2.88 20.62
C ALA A 139 -8.44 3.36 22.05
N THR A 140 -8.03 4.57 22.36
CA THR A 140 -8.17 5.19 23.70
C THR A 140 -9.09 6.40 23.71
N ASP A 141 -9.76 6.68 22.60
CA ASP A 141 -10.67 7.81 22.40
C ASP A 141 -11.99 7.68 23.16
N PHE A 142 -12.47 6.45 23.37
CA PHE A 142 -13.67 6.17 24.16
C PHE A 142 -13.57 4.81 24.85
N ALA A 143 -14.35 4.63 25.92
CA ALA A 143 -14.48 3.39 26.66
C ALA A 143 -15.95 2.99 26.79
N GLU A 144 -16.25 1.73 26.54
CA GLU A 144 -17.57 1.15 26.81
C GLU A 144 -17.55 0.52 28.22
N VAL A 145 -18.47 0.94 29.07
CA VAL A 145 -18.66 0.37 30.41
C VAL A 145 -20.00 -0.36 30.44
N ARG A 146 -19.99 -1.67 30.67
CA ARG A 146 -21.18 -2.47 30.86
C ARG A 146 -21.47 -2.58 32.34
N VAL A 147 -22.52 -1.88 32.77
CA VAL A 147 -23.00 -1.93 34.16
C VAL A 147 -24.25 -2.82 34.22
N PRO A 148 -24.23 -3.95 34.95
CA PRO A 148 -25.45 -4.71 35.18
C PRO A 148 -26.35 -3.93 36.17
N ILE A 149 -27.54 -3.54 35.72
CA ILE A 149 -28.52 -2.82 36.53
C ILE A 149 -29.69 -3.77 36.74
N HIS A 150 -30.16 -3.91 37.99
CA HIS A 150 -31.33 -4.69 38.28
C HIS A 150 -32.59 -3.92 37.90
N ASP A 151 -33.64 -4.62 37.48
CA ASP A 151 -34.90 -4.01 37.00
C ASP A 151 -35.53 -3.02 37.99
N GLU A 152 -35.33 -3.24 39.30
CA GLU A 152 -35.80 -2.34 40.34
C GLU A 152 -35.07 -0.98 40.38
N GLU A 153 -33.81 -0.95 39.90
CA GLU A 153 -33.00 0.26 39.89
C GLU A 153 -33.23 1.09 38.62
N LEU A 154 -33.75 0.47 37.54
CA LEU A 154 -34.08 1.14 36.28
C LEU A 154 -35.13 2.24 36.46
N ALA A 155 -36.00 2.15 37.47
CA ALA A 155 -36.99 3.16 37.74
C ALA A 155 -36.42 4.52 38.24
N TYR A 156 -35.16 4.54 38.65
CA TYR A 156 -34.47 5.71 39.24
C TYR A 156 -33.35 6.28 38.31
N ILE A 157 -33.14 5.70 37.12
CA ILE A 157 -32.07 6.09 36.22
C ILE A 157 -32.67 6.61 34.90
N GLU A 158 -32.40 7.86 34.56
CA GLU A 158 -32.68 8.38 33.22
C GLU A 158 -31.55 7.90 32.28
N LEU A 159 -31.88 6.94 31.40
CA LEU A 159 -30.94 6.47 30.37
C LEU A 159 -31.12 7.28 29.08
N PRO A 160 -30.03 7.76 28.45
CA PRO A 160 -30.12 8.35 27.14
C PRO A 160 -30.52 7.27 26.12
N LEU A 161 -31.72 7.37 25.60
CA LEU A 161 -32.29 6.39 24.66
C LEU A 161 -31.86 6.58 23.20
N THR A 162 -31.05 7.57 22.90
CA THR A 162 -30.59 7.85 21.54
C THR A 162 -29.09 8.13 21.46
N GLN A 163 -28.41 7.54 20.46
CA GLN A 163 -26.97 7.73 20.15
C GLN A 163 -26.57 9.18 19.80
N SER A 164 -27.51 10.10 19.72
CA SER A 164 -27.28 11.51 19.31
C SER A 164 -26.83 12.44 20.46
N GLU A 165 -26.76 11.96 21.71
CA GLU A 165 -26.36 12.81 22.86
C GLU A 165 -24.95 12.51 23.40
N VAL A 166 -24.15 11.70 22.71
CA VAL A 166 -22.75 11.39 23.11
C VAL A 166 -21.76 12.19 22.27
N THR A 167 -22.06 13.48 22.01
CA THR A 167 -21.08 14.38 21.39
C THR A 167 -21.08 15.69 22.17
N ASN A 168 -20.28 15.70 23.22
CA ASN A 168 -19.62 16.92 23.74
C ASN A 168 -18.42 16.53 24.61
#